data_8a1d2bb39b60641675ae49cab162b0e3
#
_entry.id   8a1d2bb39b60641675ae49cab162b0e3
#
_cell.length_a   1.000
_cell.length_b   1.000
_cell.length_c   1.000
_cell.angle_alpha   90.00
_cell.angle_beta   90.00
_cell.angle_gamma   90.00
#
_symmetry.space_group_name_H-M   'P 1'
#
loop_
_entity.id
_entity.type
_entity.pdbx_description
1 polymer ?
#
loop_
_entity_poly.entity_id
_entity_poly.type
_entity_poly.pdbx_seq_one_letter_code
_entity_poly.pdbx_strand_id
1 'polypeptide(L)'
;MNKTRNKILNQCETLMLDMDGTVLDLSYDSHIWLKIIPEKLAEKRDIPITSAISFMNEHVIRMKNTLEWYCIDNWSKLLDIDVLEIHRAEKERIRYLPGAKSFLQEISNSSIRVILVSNSHRDTLNLKLKETDLGDYFEDIYLSHDFVYPKENPLFWRELIAKE
;
A
#
# COMPACT_ATOMS: atom_id res chain seq x y z
N MET A 1 29.22 4.50 5.81
CA MET A 1 28.01 5.35 5.91
C MET A 1 28.36 6.78 5.53
N ASN A 2 27.53 7.43 4.72
CA ASN A 2 27.82 8.77 4.16
C ASN A 2 27.58 9.85 5.22
N LYS A 3 28.55 10.77 5.47
CA LYS A 3 28.45 11.86 6.47
C LYS A 3 27.18 12.74 6.31
N THR A 4 26.70 12.91 5.08
CA THR A 4 25.49 13.68 4.78
C THR A 4 24.21 12.98 5.26
N ARG A 5 24.12 11.64 5.13
CA ARG A 5 23.00 10.82 5.62
C ARG A 5 22.84 10.96 7.14
N ASN A 6 23.95 10.85 7.88
CA ASN A 6 23.94 10.99 9.34
C ASN A 6 23.50 12.39 9.79
N LYS A 7 23.86 13.45 9.04
CA LYS A 7 23.47 14.82 9.41
C LYS A 7 21.95 15.06 9.26
N ILE A 8 21.31 14.50 8.23
CA ILE A 8 19.86 14.62 8.02
C ILE A 8 19.10 13.83 9.09
N LEU A 9 19.49 12.59 9.35
CA LEU A 9 18.85 11.75 10.36
C LEU A 9 18.96 12.33 11.77
N ASN A 10 20.09 12.95 12.12
CA ASN A 10 20.28 13.59 13.43
C ASN A 10 19.40 14.85 13.67
N GLN A 11 18.73 15.36 12.65
CA GLN A 11 17.80 16.49 12.73
C GLN A 11 16.34 16.07 12.50
N CYS A 12 16.09 14.78 12.27
CA CYS A 12 14.78 14.23 12.02
C CYS A 12 14.19 13.68 13.33
N GLU A 13 13.08 14.21 13.77
CA GLU A 13 12.35 13.73 14.95
C GLU A 13 11.41 12.58 14.57
N THR A 14 10.73 12.71 13.43
CA THR A 14 9.80 11.71 12.92
C THR A 14 10.10 11.38 11.45
N LEU A 15 10.21 10.09 11.15
CA LEU A 15 10.34 9.57 9.79
C LEU A 15 9.01 8.93 9.36
N MET A 16 8.42 9.48 8.30
CA MET A 16 7.22 8.94 7.67
C MET A 16 7.60 8.06 6.47
N LEU A 17 7.19 6.81 6.48
CA LEU A 17 7.45 5.87 5.39
C LEU A 17 6.14 5.41 4.75
N ASP A 18 6.14 5.32 3.43
CA ASP A 18 5.13 4.58 2.69
C ASP A 18 5.41 3.07 2.75
N MET A 19 4.41 2.26 2.44
CA MET A 19 4.50 0.81 2.48
C MET A 19 4.85 0.21 1.12
N ASP A 20 3.95 0.34 0.16
CA ASP A 20 3.99 -0.39 -1.10
C ASP A 20 4.91 0.29 -2.11
N GLY A 21 5.95 -0.41 -2.56
CA GLY A 21 6.99 0.16 -3.41
C GLY A 21 8.06 0.97 -2.65
N THR A 22 7.96 1.08 -1.33
CA THR A 22 8.94 1.75 -0.46
C THR A 22 9.57 0.77 0.53
N VAL A 23 8.77 0.04 1.27
CA VAL A 23 9.21 -0.97 2.24
C VAL A 23 8.91 -2.38 1.73
N LEU A 24 7.71 -2.62 1.25
CA LEU A 24 7.30 -3.87 0.61
C LEU A 24 7.42 -3.78 -0.91
N ASP A 25 7.75 -4.92 -1.52
CA ASP A 25 7.89 -5.06 -2.96
C ASP A 25 6.52 -4.93 -3.65
N LEU A 26 6.39 -3.93 -4.52
CA LEU A 26 5.17 -3.67 -5.29
C LEU A 26 4.81 -4.80 -6.27
N SER A 27 5.71 -5.75 -6.51
CA SER A 27 5.46 -6.88 -7.41
C SER A 27 4.30 -7.75 -6.98
N TYR A 28 4.01 -7.84 -5.67
CA TYR A 28 2.83 -8.52 -5.13
C TYR A 28 1.53 -7.85 -5.62
N ASP A 29 1.39 -6.54 -5.38
CA ASP A 29 0.20 -5.80 -5.80
C ASP A 29 0.09 -5.74 -7.32
N SER A 30 1.20 -5.53 -8.03
CA SER A 30 1.24 -5.53 -9.49
C SER A 30 0.79 -6.86 -10.09
N HIS A 31 1.21 -7.99 -9.50
CA HIS A 31 0.78 -9.31 -9.93
C HIS A 31 -0.74 -9.50 -9.81
N ILE A 32 -1.31 -9.06 -8.69
CA ILE A 32 -2.75 -9.14 -8.45
C ILE A 32 -3.53 -8.26 -9.43
N TRP A 33 -3.18 -6.98 -9.50
CA TRP A 33 -3.94 -5.99 -10.26
C TRP A 33 -3.75 -6.08 -11.77
N LEU A 34 -2.56 -6.48 -12.24
CA LEU A 34 -2.25 -6.52 -13.69
C LEU A 34 -2.41 -7.91 -14.30
N LYS A 35 -2.55 -8.96 -13.47
CA LYS A 35 -2.67 -10.32 -13.98
C LYS A 35 -3.89 -11.05 -13.41
N ILE A 36 -3.92 -11.32 -12.10
CA ILE A 36 -4.93 -12.22 -11.51
C ILE A 36 -6.35 -11.65 -11.62
N ILE A 37 -6.56 -10.39 -11.26
CA ILE A 37 -7.89 -9.75 -11.32
C ILE A 37 -8.41 -9.69 -12.76
N PRO A 38 -7.65 -9.24 -13.79
CA PRO A 38 -8.10 -9.29 -15.18
C PRO A 38 -8.45 -10.72 -15.67
N GLU A 39 -7.63 -11.73 -15.31
CA GLU A 39 -7.88 -13.14 -15.64
C GLU A 39 -9.20 -13.62 -15.01
N LYS A 40 -9.41 -13.37 -13.73
CA LYS A 40 -10.66 -13.69 -13.00
C LYS A 40 -11.89 -12.98 -13.56
N LEU A 41 -11.74 -11.72 -13.94
CA LEU A 41 -12.82 -10.95 -14.55
C LEU A 41 -13.20 -11.48 -15.94
N ALA A 42 -12.20 -11.82 -16.75
CA ALA A 42 -12.40 -12.43 -18.08
C ALA A 42 -13.13 -13.77 -17.97
N GLU A 43 -12.67 -14.65 -17.06
CA GLU A 43 -13.29 -15.94 -16.77
C GLU A 43 -14.75 -15.77 -16.30
N LYS A 44 -14.98 -14.90 -15.31
CA LYS A 44 -16.30 -14.70 -14.72
C LYS A 44 -17.33 -14.14 -15.70
N ARG A 45 -16.92 -13.25 -16.61
CA ARG A 45 -17.81 -12.58 -17.57
C ARG A 45 -17.86 -13.26 -18.93
N ASP A 46 -17.11 -14.34 -19.12
CA ASP A 46 -16.93 -15.05 -20.41
C ASP A 46 -16.56 -14.07 -21.54
N ILE A 47 -15.54 -13.23 -21.29
CA ILE A 47 -15.03 -12.24 -22.24
C ILE A 47 -13.54 -12.40 -22.48
N PRO A 48 -13.02 -11.90 -23.63
CA PRO A 48 -11.58 -11.86 -23.86
C PRO A 48 -10.84 -11.08 -22.76
N ILE A 49 -9.65 -11.54 -22.41
CA ILE A 49 -8.78 -10.86 -21.43
C ILE A 49 -8.53 -9.39 -21.76
N THR A 50 -8.41 -9.07 -23.05
CA THR A 50 -8.24 -7.69 -23.53
C THR A 50 -9.44 -6.80 -23.18
N SER A 51 -10.66 -7.33 -23.24
CA SER A 51 -11.89 -6.63 -22.85
C SER A 51 -11.95 -6.41 -21.35
N ALA A 52 -11.52 -7.39 -20.55
CA ALA A 52 -11.42 -7.25 -19.09
C ALA A 52 -10.42 -6.17 -18.70
N ILE A 53 -9.24 -6.15 -19.32
CA ILE A 53 -8.20 -5.12 -19.11
C ILE A 53 -8.72 -3.74 -19.50
N SER A 54 -9.39 -3.61 -20.66
CA SER A 54 -9.98 -2.34 -21.09
C SER A 54 -11.03 -1.81 -20.11
N PHE A 55 -11.91 -2.68 -19.64
CA PHE A 55 -12.92 -2.35 -18.61
C PHE A 55 -12.25 -1.83 -17.34
N MET A 56 -11.23 -2.51 -16.85
CA MET A 56 -10.50 -2.07 -15.65
C MET A 56 -9.83 -0.71 -15.88
N ASN A 57 -9.15 -0.51 -17.01
CA ASN A 57 -8.47 0.74 -17.34
C ASN A 57 -9.41 1.94 -17.39
N GLU A 58 -10.63 1.79 -17.91
CA GLU A 58 -11.63 2.85 -17.90
C GLU A 58 -11.97 3.30 -16.47
N HIS A 59 -12.13 2.35 -15.55
CA HIS A 59 -12.43 2.65 -14.15
C HIS A 59 -11.21 3.22 -13.43
N VAL A 60 -10.02 2.70 -13.73
CA VAL A 60 -8.74 3.24 -13.25
C VAL A 60 -8.63 4.73 -13.57
N ILE A 61 -8.88 5.13 -14.81
CA ILE A 61 -8.82 6.54 -15.24
C ILE A 61 -9.81 7.41 -14.45
N ARG A 62 -11.02 6.91 -14.17
CA ARG A 62 -12.06 7.66 -13.44
C ARG A 62 -11.76 7.81 -11.95
N MET A 63 -11.19 6.78 -11.33
CA MET A 63 -11.00 6.73 -9.87
C MET A 63 -9.59 7.12 -9.43
N LYS A 64 -8.64 7.27 -10.34
CA LYS A 64 -7.25 7.61 -10.01
C LYS A 64 -7.18 8.80 -9.04
N ASN A 65 -6.35 8.67 -7.99
CA ASN A 65 -6.15 9.68 -6.95
C ASN A 65 -7.41 9.93 -6.08
N THR A 66 -8.33 8.98 -6.01
CA THR A 66 -9.46 9.01 -5.06
C THR A 66 -9.33 7.86 -4.06
N LEU A 67 -10.10 7.89 -2.96
CA LEU A 67 -10.11 6.77 -2.01
C LEU A 67 -10.72 5.50 -2.61
N GLU A 68 -11.68 5.64 -3.53
CA GLU A 68 -12.29 4.51 -4.23
C GLU A 68 -11.26 3.69 -5.01
N TRP A 69 -10.22 4.35 -5.54
CA TRP A 69 -9.10 3.68 -6.19
C TRP A 69 -8.38 2.68 -5.26
N TYR A 70 -8.17 3.05 -4.00
CA TYR A 70 -7.47 2.26 -3.01
C TYR A 70 -8.38 1.32 -2.21
N CYS A 71 -9.70 1.41 -2.41
CA CYS A 71 -10.70 0.65 -1.68
C CYS A 71 -10.98 -0.70 -2.36
N ILE A 72 -10.46 -1.82 -1.80
CA ILE A 72 -10.70 -3.16 -2.35
C ILE A 72 -12.18 -3.56 -2.31
N ASP A 73 -12.97 -3.04 -1.35
CA ASP A 73 -14.40 -3.29 -1.29
C ASP A 73 -15.15 -2.65 -2.47
N ASN A 74 -14.72 -1.44 -2.86
CA ASN A 74 -15.26 -0.77 -4.05
C ASN A 74 -14.95 -1.57 -5.32
N TRP A 75 -13.70 -2.03 -5.48
CA TRP A 75 -13.32 -2.89 -6.58
C TRP A 75 -14.07 -4.22 -6.57
N SER A 76 -14.24 -4.85 -5.40
CA SER A 76 -14.98 -6.11 -5.28
C SER A 76 -16.44 -5.95 -5.76
N LYS A 77 -17.10 -4.86 -5.37
CA LYS A 77 -18.46 -4.54 -5.85
C LYS A 77 -18.51 -4.28 -7.35
N LEU A 78 -17.58 -3.49 -7.86
CA LEU A 78 -17.51 -3.11 -9.28
C LEU A 78 -17.27 -4.31 -10.19
N LEU A 79 -16.38 -5.21 -9.79
CA LEU A 79 -15.98 -6.37 -10.56
C LEU A 79 -16.87 -7.60 -10.29
N ASP A 80 -17.63 -7.57 -9.20
CA ASP A 80 -18.36 -8.71 -8.64
C ASP A 80 -17.41 -9.92 -8.38
N ILE A 81 -16.23 -9.62 -7.79
CA ILE A 81 -15.18 -10.58 -7.45
C ILE A 81 -14.71 -10.26 -6.03
N ASP A 82 -14.46 -11.28 -5.21
CA ASP A 82 -13.82 -11.07 -3.89
C ASP A 82 -12.33 -10.74 -4.06
N VAL A 83 -12.02 -9.44 -4.11
CA VAL A 83 -10.64 -8.96 -4.28
C VAL A 83 -9.78 -9.29 -3.06
N LEU A 84 -10.35 -9.27 -1.85
CA LEU A 84 -9.61 -9.63 -0.64
C LEU A 84 -9.19 -11.09 -0.64
N GLU A 85 -10.05 -11.99 -1.12
CA GLU A 85 -9.71 -13.41 -1.22
C GLU A 85 -8.59 -13.66 -2.24
N ILE A 86 -8.57 -12.90 -3.33
CA ILE A 86 -7.44 -12.94 -4.28
C ILE A 86 -6.14 -12.51 -3.59
N HIS A 87 -6.18 -11.43 -2.81
CA HIS A 87 -5.01 -10.97 -2.04
C HIS A 87 -4.53 -12.05 -1.06
N ARG A 88 -5.45 -12.75 -0.38
CA ARG A 88 -5.11 -13.86 0.54
C ARG A 88 -4.50 -15.05 -0.17
N ALA A 89 -5.01 -15.41 -1.35
CA ALA A 89 -4.50 -16.54 -2.15
C ALA A 89 -3.06 -16.31 -2.62
N GLU A 90 -2.65 -15.06 -2.84
CA GLU A 90 -1.32 -14.70 -3.34
C GLU A 90 -0.35 -14.20 -2.23
N LYS A 91 -0.72 -14.34 -0.96
CA LYS A 91 0.00 -13.77 0.20
C LYS A 91 1.47 -14.17 0.29
N GLU A 92 1.84 -15.37 -0.17
CA GLU A 92 3.21 -15.88 -0.19
C GLU A 92 4.17 -15.02 -1.05
N ARG A 93 3.63 -14.10 -1.86
CA ARG A 93 4.42 -13.14 -2.65
C ARG A 93 4.76 -11.87 -1.89
N ILE A 94 4.16 -11.65 -0.72
CA ILE A 94 4.44 -10.47 0.12
C ILE A 94 5.89 -10.58 0.62
N ARG A 95 6.70 -9.58 0.29
CA ARG A 95 8.10 -9.55 0.69
C ARG A 95 8.62 -8.12 0.80
N TYR A 96 9.67 -7.95 1.57
CA TYR A 96 10.40 -6.69 1.64
C TYR A 96 11.12 -6.38 0.33
N LEU A 97 11.25 -5.10 0.02
CA LEU A 97 12.24 -4.65 -0.95
C LEU A 97 13.66 -4.97 -0.48
N PRO A 98 14.59 -5.23 -1.41
CA PRO A 98 16.00 -5.44 -1.05
C PRO A 98 16.56 -4.31 -0.18
N GLY A 99 17.06 -4.66 1.01
CA GLY A 99 17.61 -3.71 1.97
C GLY A 99 16.60 -2.97 2.86
N ALA A 100 15.29 -3.05 2.59
CA ALA A 100 14.28 -2.33 3.38
C ALA A 100 14.25 -2.85 4.83
N LYS A 101 14.24 -4.17 5.03
CA LYS A 101 14.24 -4.75 6.38
C LYS A 101 15.48 -4.35 7.18
N SER A 102 16.66 -4.38 6.56
CA SER A 102 17.91 -3.95 7.22
C SER A 102 17.89 -2.47 7.57
N PHE A 103 17.27 -1.63 6.71
CA PHE A 103 17.08 -0.22 6.99
C PHE A 103 16.13 -0.01 8.19
N LEU A 104 15.01 -0.73 8.26
CA LEU A 104 14.06 -0.64 9.38
C LEU A 104 14.74 -1.07 10.68
N GLN A 105 15.52 -2.15 10.69
CA GLN A 105 16.31 -2.60 11.83
C GLN A 105 17.35 -1.57 12.27
N GLU A 106 18.01 -0.89 11.33
CA GLU A 106 18.96 0.18 11.63
C GLU A 106 18.27 1.39 12.27
N ILE A 107 17.12 1.82 11.73
CA ILE A 107 16.42 3.00 12.21
C ILE A 107 15.72 2.76 13.54
N SER A 108 15.23 1.55 13.82
CA SER A 108 14.60 1.20 15.09
C SER A 108 15.59 1.24 16.28
N ASN A 109 16.90 1.21 16.02
CA ASN A 109 17.93 1.41 17.03
C ASN A 109 18.31 2.90 17.22
N SER A 110 17.64 3.82 16.56
CA SER A 110 17.84 5.26 16.71
C SER A 110 16.77 5.88 17.60
N SER A 111 16.89 7.18 17.89
CA SER A 111 15.86 7.94 18.62
C SER A 111 14.79 8.53 17.69
N ILE A 112 14.80 8.17 16.41
CA ILE A 112 13.85 8.69 15.42
C ILE A 112 12.55 7.91 15.54
N ARG A 113 11.45 8.61 15.76
CA ARG A 113 10.10 8.03 15.67
C ARG A 113 9.79 7.64 14.24
N VAL A 114 9.35 6.40 14.00
CA VAL A 114 9.04 5.90 12.67
C VAL A 114 7.55 5.60 12.58
N ILE A 115 6.87 6.20 11.59
CA ILE A 115 5.46 5.97 11.34
C ILE A 115 5.22 5.51 9.90
N LEU A 116 4.24 4.63 9.73
CA LEU A 116 3.79 4.17 8.41
C LEU A 116 2.62 5.03 7.93
N VAL A 117 2.70 5.54 6.69
CA VAL A 117 1.65 6.35 6.09
C VAL A 117 1.31 5.79 4.72
N SER A 118 0.15 5.14 4.56
CA SER A 118 -0.21 4.43 3.33
C SER A 118 -1.62 4.75 2.82
N ASN A 119 -1.80 4.65 1.49
CA ASN A 119 -3.12 4.64 0.86
C ASN A 119 -3.79 3.25 0.88
N SER A 120 -3.09 2.23 1.34
CA SER A 120 -3.57 0.85 1.36
C SER A 120 -4.90 0.70 2.11
N HIS A 121 -5.76 -0.20 1.64
CA HIS A 121 -6.98 -0.56 2.38
C HIS A 121 -6.61 -1.29 3.67
N ARG A 122 -7.45 -1.12 4.72
CA ARG A 122 -7.22 -1.72 6.04
C ARG A 122 -6.99 -3.23 5.99
N ASP A 123 -7.77 -3.94 5.19
CA ASP A 123 -7.68 -5.40 5.13
C ASP A 123 -6.42 -5.89 4.40
N THR A 124 -5.98 -5.16 3.35
CA THR A 124 -4.70 -5.49 2.69
C THR A 124 -3.51 -5.15 3.58
N LEU A 125 -3.56 -4.05 4.35
CA LEU A 125 -2.57 -3.76 5.38
C LEU A 125 -2.51 -4.89 6.41
N ASN A 126 -3.65 -5.28 7.00
CA ASN A 126 -3.71 -6.34 8.00
C ASN A 126 -3.13 -7.67 7.49
N LEU A 127 -3.39 -8.00 6.22
CA LEU A 127 -2.79 -9.17 5.58
C LEU A 127 -1.27 -9.05 5.52
N LYS A 128 -0.74 -7.90 5.05
CA LYS A 128 0.70 -7.64 4.94
C LYS A 128 1.39 -7.67 6.31
N LEU A 129 0.77 -7.09 7.34
CA LEU A 129 1.27 -7.13 8.73
C LEU A 129 1.30 -8.55 9.29
N LYS A 130 0.31 -9.39 8.94
CA LYS A 130 0.25 -10.79 9.38
C LYS A 130 1.32 -11.67 8.74
N GLU A 131 1.63 -11.41 7.47
CA GLU A 131 2.60 -12.21 6.69
C GLU A 131 4.05 -11.69 6.85
N THR A 132 4.23 -10.57 7.55
CA THR A 132 5.55 -9.97 7.80
C THR A 132 5.66 -9.47 9.24
N ASP A 133 6.87 -9.18 9.69
CA ASP A 133 7.14 -8.49 10.96
C ASP A 133 7.10 -6.95 10.81
N LEU A 134 6.47 -6.45 9.74
CA LEU A 134 6.48 -5.02 9.40
C LEU A 134 5.94 -4.12 10.52
N GLY A 135 4.89 -4.58 11.23
CA GLY A 135 4.28 -3.83 12.31
C GLY A 135 5.21 -3.50 13.47
N ASP A 136 6.24 -4.31 13.68
CA ASP A 136 7.18 -4.18 14.81
C ASP A 136 8.11 -2.96 14.68
N TYR A 137 8.18 -2.35 13.48
CA TYR A 137 9.09 -1.24 13.18
C TYR A 137 8.45 0.14 13.24
N PHE A 138 7.12 0.23 13.43
CA PHE A 138 6.38 1.50 13.39
C PHE A 138 5.69 1.75 14.73
N GLU A 139 5.86 2.96 15.26
CA GLU A 139 5.15 3.38 16.46
C GLU A 139 3.67 3.66 16.17
N ASP A 140 3.37 4.21 14.97
CA ASP A 140 2.01 4.44 14.52
C ASP A 140 1.86 4.10 13.03
N ILE A 141 0.63 3.73 12.65
CA ILE A 141 0.24 3.41 11.27
C ILE A 141 -0.99 4.22 10.90
N TYR A 142 -0.84 5.07 9.87
CA TYR A 142 -1.88 5.92 9.35
C TYR A 142 -2.29 5.51 7.94
N LEU A 143 -3.58 5.27 7.75
CA LEU A 143 -4.17 4.99 6.45
C LEU A 143 -4.96 6.19 5.94
N SER A 144 -4.89 6.44 4.65
CA SER A 144 -5.66 7.51 4.01
C SER A 144 -7.17 7.40 4.24
N HIS A 145 -7.69 6.18 4.36
CA HIS A 145 -9.10 5.92 4.67
C HIS A 145 -9.53 6.43 6.05
N ASP A 146 -8.61 6.51 7.02
CA ASP A 146 -8.89 7.05 8.36
C ASP A 146 -9.08 8.58 8.34
N PHE A 147 -8.58 9.26 7.30
CA PHE A 147 -8.63 10.71 7.12
C PHE A 147 -9.61 11.15 6.01
N VAL A 148 -10.25 10.21 5.33
CA VAL A 148 -11.21 10.47 4.23
C VAL A 148 -10.58 11.16 3.00
N TYR A 149 -9.26 11.24 2.92
CA TYR A 149 -8.50 11.82 1.82
C TYR A 149 -7.33 10.92 1.43
N PRO A 150 -7.07 10.68 0.14
CA PRO A 150 -5.85 9.99 -0.30
C PRO A 150 -4.61 10.87 -0.08
N LYS A 151 -3.44 10.27 0.00
CA LYS A 151 -2.17 10.99 0.23
C LYS A 151 -1.85 12.06 -0.84
N GLU A 152 -2.42 11.93 -2.02
CA GLU A 152 -2.33 12.92 -3.11
C GLU A 152 -3.09 14.21 -2.82
N ASN A 153 -4.05 14.18 -1.87
CA ASN A 153 -4.79 15.35 -1.46
C ASN A 153 -4.05 16.08 -0.32
N PRO A 154 -3.75 17.39 -0.43
CA PRO A 154 -3.08 18.15 0.64
C PRO A 154 -3.85 18.16 1.98
N LEU A 155 -5.17 17.96 1.97
CA LEU A 155 -5.97 17.87 3.18
C LEU A 155 -5.59 16.67 4.04
N PHE A 156 -5.21 15.54 3.43
CA PHE A 156 -4.70 14.38 4.16
C PHE A 156 -3.54 14.77 5.08
N TRP A 157 -2.55 15.45 4.52
CA TRP A 157 -1.35 15.85 5.26
C TRP A 157 -1.64 16.87 6.35
N ARG A 158 -2.57 17.81 6.08
CA ARG A 158 -3.00 18.78 7.10
C ARG A 158 -3.65 18.09 8.30
N GLU A 159 -4.56 17.15 8.07
CA GLU A 159 -5.23 16.40 9.13
C GLU A 159 -4.26 15.45 9.87
N LEU A 160 -3.33 14.82 9.15
CA LEU A 160 -2.29 13.99 9.77
C LEU A 160 -1.39 14.82 10.68
N ILE A 161 -0.87 15.98 10.22
CA ILE A 161 0.00 16.85 11.02
C ILE A 161 -0.74 17.42 12.23
N ALA A 162 -2.03 17.70 12.13
CA ALA A 162 -2.82 18.18 13.26
C ALA A 162 -3.07 17.10 14.33
N LYS A 163 -2.92 15.82 13.97
CA LYS A 163 -3.06 14.67 14.86
C LYS A 163 -1.75 14.30 15.55
N GLU A 164 -0.62 14.56 14.90
CA GLU A 164 0.74 14.35 15.40
C GLU A 164 1.19 15.44 16.37
#